data_3ad31bee106895a0a13e673b88a7ccf1
#
_entry.id   3ad31bee106895a0a13e673b88a7ccf1
#
_cell.length_a   1.000
_cell.length_b   1.000
_cell.length_c   1.000
_cell.angle_alpha   90.00
_cell.angle_beta   90.00
_cell.angle_gamma   90.00
#
_symmetry.space_group_name_H-M   'P 1'
#
loop_
_entity.id
_entity.type
_entity.pdbx_description
1 polymer ?
#
loop_
_entity_poly.entity_id
_entity_poly.type
_entity_poly.pdbx_seq_one_letter_code
_entity_poly.pdbx_strand_id
1 'polypeptide(L)'
;VYAAEKCNGAGVCRKSINGVMCPSYRATREEKFSTRGRANLLRKALYSKDPAKELKNRELKEALDLCLSCKACKSECPANVDMSKLKSEYLHQTQTIGLFQNWHIKYFGSILKVASRFPKFFNYMQNSSVLGKIVGIKRTPPNLANESLDAWWSKNKKNKKRTNNVSICVVCDPYTQYYDAEIGKSFLAFLQ
;
A
#
# COMPACT_ATOMS: atom_id res chain seq x y z
N VAL A 1 4.10 -20.13 -10.24
CA VAL A 1 3.76 -20.63 -11.58
C VAL A 1 2.24 -20.68 -11.76
N TYR A 2 1.51 -21.56 -11.10
CA TYR A 2 0.06 -21.78 -11.25
C TYR A 2 -0.80 -20.50 -11.27
N ALA A 3 -0.51 -19.52 -10.41
CA ALA A 3 -1.28 -18.28 -10.34
C ALA A 3 -1.12 -17.38 -11.60
N ALA A 4 0.03 -17.42 -12.26
CA ALA A 4 0.26 -16.73 -13.52
C ALA A 4 -0.39 -17.47 -14.71
N GLU A 5 -0.52 -18.79 -14.60
CA GLU A 5 -1.14 -19.65 -15.62
C GLU A 5 -2.66 -19.53 -15.69
N LYS A 6 -3.30 -18.99 -14.65
CA LYS A 6 -4.75 -18.72 -14.67
C LYS A 6 -5.18 -17.83 -15.85
N CYS A 7 -4.26 -17.03 -16.41
CA CYS A 7 -4.59 -16.19 -17.55
C CYS A 7 -4.84 -17.06 -18.81
N ASN A 8 -6.10 -17.17 -19.20
CA ASN A 8 -6.55 -17.91 -20.40
C ASN A 8 -6.55 -17.06 -21.69
N GLY A 9 -6.06 -15.81 -21.63
CA GLY A 9 -5.98 -14.95 -22.80
C GLY A 9 -7.27 -14.20 -23.18
N ALA A 10 -8.37 -14.31 -22.42
CA ALA A 10 -9.67 -13.70 -22.73
C ALA A 10 -9.65 -12.19 -23.05
N GLY A 11 -8.62 -11.47 -22.62
CA GLY A 11 -8.37 -10.09 -23.01
C GLY A 11 -9.29 -9.03 -22.41
N VAL A 12 -10.12 -9.37 -21.43
CA VAL A 12 -11.01 -8.41 -20.74
C VAL A 12 -10.22 -7.24 -20.12
N CYS A 13 -8.97 -7.48 -19.72
CA CYS A 13 -8.06 -6.45 -19.24
C CYS A 13 -7.64 -5.39 -20.28
N ARG A 14 -8.02 -5.57 -21.53
CA ARG A 14 -7.74 -4.63 -22.63
C ARG A 14 -8.95 -3.75 -22.99
N LYS A 15 -10.03 -3.84 -22.26
CA LYS A 15 -11.20 -2.96 -22.48
C LYS A 15 -10.81 -1.51 -22.27
N SER A 16 -11.22 -0.66 -23.20
CA SER A 16 -11.06 0.79 -23.12
C SER A 16 -12.25 1.49 -22.45
N ILE A 17 -13.43 0.86 -22.51
CA ILE A 17 -14.71 1.35 -22.05
C ILE A 17 -15.27 0.34 -21.06
N ASN A 18 -15.99 0.81 -20.05
CA ASN A 18 -16.61 0.03 -18.98
C ASN A 18 -15.63 -0.72 -18.05
N GLY A 19 -16.04 -0.90 -16.79
CA GLY A 19 -15.25 -1.50 -15.76
C GLY A 19 -14.06 -0.64 -15.32
N VAL A 20 -13.27 -1.13 -14.37
CA VAL A 20 -12.11 -0.43 -13.79
C VAL A 20 -10.79 -1.20 -13.99
N MET A 21 -10.83 -2.35 -14.65
CA MET A 21 -9.67 -3.22 -14.81
C MET A 21 -8.54 -2.58 -15.64
N CYS A 22 -7.32 -2.76 -15.16
CA CYS A 22 -6.08 -2.32 -15.80
C CYS A 22 -6.01 -0.82 -16.16
N PRO A 23 -5.99 0.09 -15.17
CA PRO A 23 -5.81 1.52 -15.44
C PRO A 23 -4.54 1.84 -16.23
N SER A 24 -3.44 1.10 -15.95
CA SER A 24 -2.18 1.27 -16.66
C SER A 24 -2.28 0.94 -18.16
N TYR A 25 -3.00 -0.12 -18.53
CA TYR A 25 -3.26 -0.40 -19.94
C TYR A 25 -4.15 0.68 -20.58
N ARG A 26 -5.15 1.15 -19.87
CA ARG A 26 -6.05 2.21 -20.38
C ARG A 26 -5.30 3.51 -20.70
N ALA A 27 -4.29 3.84 -19.89
CA ALA A 27 -3.47 5.03 -20.07
C ALA A 27 -2.44 4.87 -21.21
N THR A 28 -1.79 3.71 -21.31
CA THR A 28 -0.65 3.50 -22.23
C THR A 28 -1.02 2.84 -23.55
N ARG A 29 -2.08 2.01 -23.56
CA ARG A 29 -2.48 1.12 -24.67
C ARG A 29 -1.42 0.07 -25.03
N GLU A 30 -0.39 -0.10 -24.22
CA GLU A 30 0.65 -1.10 -24.44
C GLU A 30 0.29 -2.41 -23.75
N GLU A 31 0.40 -3.54 -24.49
CA GLU A 31 0.03 -4.88 -24.01
C GLU A 31 0.77 -5.27 -22.73
N LYS A 32 2.06 -4.94 -22.61
CA LYS A 32 2.88 -5.28 -21.43
C LYS A 32 2.31 -4.74 -20.12
N PHE A 33 1.51 -3.68 -20.16
CA PHE A 33 0.88 -3.08 -18.97
C PHE A 33 -0.52 -3.62 -18.69
N SER A 34 -1.02 -4.55 -19.50
CA SER A 34 -2.27 -5.26 -19.22
C SER A 34 -2.05 -6.40 -18.20
N THR A 35 -3.13 -6.90 -17.57
CA THR A 35 -3.03 -8.11 -16.73
C THR A 35 -2.53 -9.30 -17.52
N ARG A 36 -2.99 -9.46 -18.77
CA ARG A 36 -2.56 -10.53 -19.67
C ARG A 36 -1.08 -10.42 -20.02
N GLY A 37 -0.62 -9.23 -20.41
CA GLY A 37 0.79 -8.99 -20.73
C GLY A 37 1.72 -9.31 -19.56
N ARG A 38 1.37 -8.82 -18.36
CA ARG A 38 2.12 -9.13 -17.13
C ARG A 38 2.14 -10.63 -16.81
N ALA A 39 1.01 -11.32 -16.95
CA ALA A 39 0.94 -12.76 -16.73
C ALA A 39 1.83 -13.52 -17.74
N ASN A 40 1.87 -13.09 -19.00
CA ASN A 40 2.73 -13.67 -20.02
C ASN A 40 4.22 -13.44 -19.73
N LEU A 41 4.60 -12.23 -19.33
CA LEU A 41 5.98 -11.92 -18.95
C LEU A 41 6.43 -12.73 -17.72
N LEU A 42 5.56 -12.88 -16.72
CA LEU A 42 5.82 -13.74 -15.57
C LEU A 42 5.98 -15.20 -15.97
N ARG A 43 5.11 -15.72 -16.83
CA ARG A 43 5.25 -17.09 -17.35
C ARG A 43 6.57 -17.28 -18.09
N LYS A 44 6.91 -16.36 -19.00
CA LYS A 44 8.19 -16.38 -19.73
C LYS A 44 9.38 -16.45 -18.77
N ALA A 45 9.39 -15.62 -17.72
CA ALA A 45 10.45 -15.63 -16.72
C ALA A 45 10.51 -16.94 -15.93
N LEU A 46 9.36 -17.45 -15.46
CA LEU A 46 9.26 -18.65 -14.64
C LEU A 46 9.58 -19.96 -15.39
N TYR A 47 9.39 -19.98 -16.70
CA TYR A 47 9.73 -21.15 -17.56
C TYR A 47 11.09 -21.03 -18.25
N SER A 48 11.86 -20.00 -17.95
CA SER A 48 13.21 -19.83 -18.46
C SER A 48 14.18 -20.84 -17.84
N LYS A 49 15.36 -21.01 -18.46
CA LYS A 49 16.45 -21.85 -17.91
C LYS A 49 16.96 -21.34 -16.55
N ASP A 50 16.90 -20.03 -16.32
CA ASP A 50 17.29 -19.39 -15.05
C ASP A 50 16.20 -18.41 -14.61
N PRO A 51 15.16 -18.91 -13.91
CA PRO A 51 14.06 -18.06 -13.44
C PRO A 51 14.50 -16.93 -12.49
N ALA A 52 15.52 -17.15 -11.68
CA ALA A 52 16.00 -16.17 -10.72
C ALA A 52 16.60 -14.93 -11.42
N LYS A 53 17.28 -15.14 -12.53
CA LYS A 53 17.83 -14.08 -13.38
C LYS A 53 16.71 -13.41 -14.18
N GLU A 54 15.84 -14.17 -14.81
CA GLU A 54 14.75 -13.64 -15.65
C GLU A 54 13.70 -12.87 -14.86
N LEU A 55 13.46 -13.20 -13.59
CA LEU A 55 12.61 -12.39 -12.72
C LEU A 55 13.18 -10.98 -12.48
N LYS A 56 14.49 -10.78 -12.65
CA LYS A 56 15.14 -9.46 -12.56
C LYS A 56 15.20 -8.73 -13.91
N ASN A 57 14.61 -9.30 -14.96
CA ASN A 57 14.58 -8.68 -16.29
C ASN A 57 13.90 -7.30 -16.24
N ARG A 58 14.50 -6.33 -16.95
CA ARG A 58 14.05 -4.95 -16.97
C ARG A 58 12.61 -4.80 -17.49
N GLU A 59 12.25 -5.54 -18.53
CA GLU A 59 10.91 -5.49 -19.14
C GLU A 59 9.83 -5.93 -18.16
N LEU A 60 10.06 -7.05 -17.44
CA LEU A 60 9.15 -7.55 -16.42
C LEU A 60 9.02 -6.56 -15.24
N LYS A 61 10.16 -6.01 -14.82
CA LYS A 61 10.17 -4.99 -13.75
C LYS A 61 9.34 -3.78 -14.13
N GLU A 62 9.57 -3.20 -15.31
CA GLU A 62 8.84 -2.05 -15.83
C GLU A 62 7.33 -2.33 -15.93
N ALA A 63 6.96 -3.50 -16.45
CA ALA A 63 5.57 -3.90 -16.55
C ALA A 63 4.87 -4.00 -15.19
N LEU A 64 5.55 -4.54 -14.17
CA LEU A 64 5.00 -4.69 -12.83
C LEU A 64 5.05 -3.39 -12.01
N ASP A 65 6.06 -2.54 -12.21
CA ASP A 65 6.16 -1.25 -11.51
C ASP A 65 4.95 -0.36 -11.82
N LEU A 66 4.46 -0.34 -13.05
CA LEU A 66 3.29 0.43 -13.44
C LEU A 66 1.95 -0.20 -12.97
N CYS A 67 1.98 -1.36 -12.33
CA CYS A 67 0.78 -1.97 -11.75
C CYS A 67 0.42 -1.27 -10.44
N LEU A 68 -0.78 -0.67 -10.37
CA LEU A 68 -1.29 0.03 -9.19
C LEU A 68 -1.74 -0.90 -8.05
N SER A 69 -1.70 -2.21 -8.24
CA SER A 69 -2.20 -3.20 -7.27
C SER A 69 -3.66 -2.96 -6.82
N CYS A 70 -4.47 -2.38 -7.68
CA CYS A 70 -5.86 -1.98 -7.39
C CYS A 70 -6.84 -3.16 -7.25
N LYS A 71 -6.41 -4.39 -7.50
CA LYS A 71 -7.20 -5.63 -7.42
C LYS A 71 -8.40 -5.74 -8.36
N ALA A 72 -8.67 -4.76 -9.22
CA ALA A 72 -9.76 -4.83 -10.18
C ALA A 72 -9.67 -6.07 -11.10
N CYS A 73 -8.46 -6.54 -11.39
CA CYS A 73 -8.27 -7.78 -12.14
C CYS A 73 -8.83 -9.02 -11.41
N LYS A 74 -8.82 -9.04 -10.08
CA LYS A 74 -9.38 -10.16 -9.32
C LYS A 74 -10.90 -10.25 -9.46
N SER A 75 -11.60 -9.12 -9.53
CA SER A 75 -13.07 -9.07 -9.62
C SER A 75 -13.58 -9.14 -11.05
N GLU A 76 -12.89 -8.49 -12.01
CA GLU A 76 -13.39 -8.36 -13.39
C GLU A 76 -12.81 -9.39 -14.36
N CYS A 77 -11.74 -10.11 -14.00
CA CYS A 77 -11.16 -11.11 -14.86
C CYS A 77 -11.95 -12.42 -14.80
N PRO A 78 -12.48 -12.95 -15.91
CA PRO A 78 -13.21 -14.22 -15.92
C PRO A 78 -12.35 -15.42 -15.47
N ALA A 79 -11.03 -15.33 -15.64
CA ALA A 79 -10.06 -16.32 -15.17
C ALA A 79 -9.55 -16.04 -13.74
N ASN A 80 -10.09 -15.02 -13.05
CA ASN A 80 -9.77 -14.67 -11.67
C ASN A 80 -8.26 -14.49 -11.41
N VAL A 81 -7.56 -13.80 -12.32
CA VAL A 81 -6.13 -13.50 -12.19
C VAL A 81 -5.96 -12.38 -11.18
N ASP A 82 -5.29 -12.65 -10.06
CA ASP A 82 -4.93 -11.65 -9.06
C ASP A 82 -3.49 -11.13 -9.31
N MET A 83 -3.36 -10.10 -10.16
CA MET A 83 -2.06 -9.51 -10.46
C MET A 83 -1.45 -8.78 -9.26
N SER A 84 -2.24 -8.30 -8.33
CA SER A 84 -1.77 -7.68 -7.10
C SER A 84 -0.99 -8.68 -6.24
N LYS A 85 -1.52 -9.90 -6.09
CA LYS A 85 -0.85 -10.99 -5.38
C LYS A 85 0.42 -11.43 -6.11
N LEU A 86 0.38 -11.56 -7.44
CA LEU A 86 1.56 -11.90 -8.25
C LEU A 86 2.66 -10.84 -8.15
N LYS A 87 2.29 -9.55 -8.17
CA LYS A 87 3.25 -8.47 -7.96
C LYS A 87 3.86 -8.51 -6.56
N SER A 88 3.07 -8.77 -5.52
CA SER A 88 3.57 -8.89 -4.15
C SER A 88 4.61 -10.01 -4.03
N GLU A 89 4.33 -11.18 -4.59
CA GLU A 89 5.25 -12.30 -4.63
C GLU A 89 6.53 -11.98 -5.42
N TYR A 90 6.38 -11.36 -6.61
CA TYR A 90 7.50 -10.89 -7.40
C TYR A 90 8.41 -9.95 -6.62
N LEU A 91 7.84 -8.97 -5.93
CA LEU A 91 8.61 -8.02 -5.11
C LEU A 91 9.33 -8.73 -3.97
N HIS A 92 8.69 -9.68 -3.31
CA HIS A 92 9.31 -10.49 -2.26
C HIS A 92 10.54 -11.27 -2.77
N GLN A 93 10.47 -11.82 -3.99
CA GLN A 93 11.56 -12.60 -4.58
C GLN A 93 12.69 -11.74 -5.16
N THR A 94 12.40 -10.51 -5.58
CA THR A 94 13.36 -9.69 -6.32
C THR A 94 13.90 -8.48 -5.57
N GLN A 95 13.19 -7.99 -4.57
CA GLN A 95 13.60 -6.82 -3.79
C GLN A 95 14.30 -7.25 -2.50
N THR A 96 15.52 -6.78 -2.34
CA THR A 96 16.23 -6.77 -1.06
C THR A 96 15.82 -5.49 -0.31
N ILE A 97 14.98 -5.64 0.71
CA ILE A 97 14.68 -4.53 1.62
C ILE A 97 15.92 -4.29 2.46
N GLY A 98 16.49 -3.10 2.42
CA GLY A 98 17.63 -2.74 3.25
C GLY A 98 17.31 -2.92 4.75
N LEU A 99 18.30 -3.30 5.56
CA LEU A 99 18.14 -3.52 7.00
C LEU A 99 17.48 -2.32 7.70
N PHE A 100 17.86 -1.11 7.31
CA PHE A 100 17.28 0.13 7.86
C PHE A 100 15.81 0.30 7.48
N GLN A 101 15.44 0.03 6.22
CA GLN A 101 14.05 0.11 5.77
C GLN A 101 13.17 -0.93 6.47
N ASN A 102 13.67 -2.16 6.60
CA ASN A 102 12.96 -3.24 7.30
C ASN A 102 12.73 -2.88 8.78
N TRP A 103 13.76 -2.36 9.45
CA TRP A 103 13.66 -1.88 10.82
C TRP A 103 12.63 -0.74 10.94
N HIS A 104 12.68 0.24 10.05
CA HIS A 104 11.75 1.36 10.05
C HIS A 104 10.30 0.92 9.86
N ILE A 105 10.03 0.02 8.91
CA ILE A 105 8.69 -0.53 8.69
C ILE A 105 8.21 -1.30 9.92
N LYS A 106 9.06 -2.15 10.50
CA LYS A 106 8.73 -2.97 11.66
C LYS A 106 8.35 -2.14 12.89
N TYR A 107 9.07 -1.05 13.13
CA TYR A 107 8.89 -0.22 14.33
C TYR A 107 8.17 1.10 14.06
N PHE A 108 7.58 1.27 12.88
CA PHE A 108 6.95 2.52 12.46
C PHE A 108 5.94 3.06 13.48
N GLY A 109 5.02 2.24 13.96
CA GLY A 109 4.04 2.64 14.98
C GLY A 109 4.67 3.05 16.31
N SER A 110 5.74 2.35 16.73
CA SER A 110 6.46 2.68 17.96
C SER A 110 7.23 3.99 17.84
N ILE A 111 7.84 4.24 16.69
CA ILE A 111 8.53 5.50 16.38
C ILE A 111 7.55 6.65 16.43
N LEU A 112 6.37 6.52 15.81
CA LEU A 112 5.34 7.54 15.80
C LEU A 112 4.79 7.81 17.21
N LYS A 113 4.61 6.76 18.01
CA LYS A 113 4.18 6.89 19.40
C LYS A 113 5.16 7.74 20.24
N VAL A 114 6.46 7.54 20.05
CA VAL A 114 7.49 8.36 20.72
C VAL A 114 7.51 9.77 20.15
N ALA A 115 7.51 9.91 18.82
CA ALA A 115 7.53 11.19 18.13
C ALA A 115 6.32 12.08 18.49
N SER A 116 5.14 11.47 18.69
CA SER A 116 3.92 12.20 19.07
C SER A 116 3.96 12.85 20.45
N ARG A 117 4.96 12.54 21.28
CA ARG A 117 5.19 13.25 22.56
C ARG A 117 5.84 14.61 22.38
N PHE A 118 6.56 14.81 21.27
CA PHE A 118 7.25 16.06 20.94
C PHE A 118 6.96 16.43 19.47
N PRO A 119 5.69 16.65 19.07
CA PRO A 119 5.31 16.79 17.67
C PRO A 119 5.99 17.98 16.99
N LYS A 120 6.11 19.12 17.67
CA LYS A 120 6.77 20.31 17.11
C LYS A 120 8.24 20.07 16.76
N PHE A 121 8.98 19.39 17.62
CA PHE A 121 10.38 19.06 17.40
C PHE A 121 10.51 18.05 16.25
N PHE A 122 9.68 17.04 16.24
CA PHE A 122 9.71 16.01 15.18
C PHE A 122 9.32 16.59 13.81
N ASN A 123 8.28 17.44 13.77
CA ASN A 123 7.88 18.15 12.56
C ASN A 123 8.98 19.07 12.03
N TYR A 124 9.70 19.76 12.90
CA TYR A 124 10.85 20.56 12.52
C TYR A 124 11.96 19.69 11.90
N MET A 125 12.29 18.57 12.55
CA MET A 125 13.29 17.63 12.03
C MET A 125 12.90 17.04 10.68
N GLN A 126 11.68 16.53 10.55
CA GLN A 126 11.26 15.85 9.31
C GLN A 126 11.13 16.80 8.12
N ASN A 127 10.87 18.08 8.37
CA ASN A 127 10.82 19.11 7.32
C ASN A 127 12.23 19.60 6.90
N SER A 128 13.28 19.13 7.56
CA SER A 128 14.65 19.43 7.17
C SER A 128 15.02 18.71 5.86
N SER A 129 15.39 19.47 4.84
CA SER A 129 15.79 18.93 3.54
C SER A 129 17.01 18.00 3.61
N VAL A 130 17.86 18.16 4.62
CA VAL A 130 19.06 17.33 4.86
C VAL A 130 18.65 15.92 5.28
N LEU A 131 17.74 15.79 6.26
CA LEU A 131 17.25 14.49 6.71
C LEU A 131 16.46 13.76 5.64
N GLY A 132 15.64 14.46 4.85
CA GLY A 132 14.94 13.88 3.71
C GLY A 132 15.88 13.22 2.70
N LYS A 133 17.02 13.85 2.39
CA LYS A 133 18.04 13.29 1.49
C LYS A 133 18.72 12.06 2.08
N ILE A 134 19.06 12.08 3.37
CA ILE A 134 19.73 10.96 4.06
C ILE A 134 18.81 9.72 4.12
N VAL A 135 17.54 9.92 4.42
CA VAL A 135 16.55 8.83 4.54
C VAL A 135 15.98 8.40 3.17
N GLY A 136 16.29 9.14 2.10
CA GLY A 136 15.78 8.85 0.76
C GLY A 136 14.30 9.20 0.55
N ILE A 137 13.75 10.07 1.39
CA ILE A 137 12.36 10.54 1.28
C ILE A 137 12.30 11.62 0.20
N LYS A 138 11.58 11.33 -0.88
CA LYS A 138 11.43 12.25 -2.02
C LYS A 138 10.33 13.29 -1.83
N ARG A 139 9.42 13.09 -0.90
CA ARG A 139 8.29 13.98 -0.60
C ARG A 139 8.33 14.36 0.86
N THR A 140 8.01 15.60 1.18
CA THR A 140 7.83 16.02 2.57
C THR A 140 6.70 15.21 3.20
N PRO A 141 6.95 14.46 4.28
CA PRO A 141 5.88 13.75 4.99
C PRO A 141 4.91 14.74 5.64
N PRO A 142 3.65 14.34 5.86
CA PRO A 142 2.70 15.18 6.58
C PRO A 142 3.18 15.46 7.99
N ASN A 143 2.80 16.61 8.55
CA ASN A 143 3.14 16.95 9.93
C ASN A 143 2.36 16.07 10.92
N LEU A 144 3.02 15.65 12.00
CA LEU A 144 2.34 15.01 13.12
C LEU A 144 1.33 15.97 13.76
N ALA A 145 0.18 15.44 14.12
CA ALA A 145 -0.82 16.16 14.90
C ALA A 145 -0.25 16.61 16.24
N ASN A 146 -0.68 17.77 16.72
CA ASN A 146 -0.26 18.27 18.03
C ASN A 146 -0.69 17.35 19.18
N GLU A 147 -1.77 16.60 18.98
CA GLU A 147 -2.29 15.62 19.93
C GLU A 147 -2.74 14.37 19.19
N SER A 148 -2.23 13.21 19.62
CA SER A 148 -2.64 11.93 19.03
C SER A 148 -4.09 11.58 19.37
N LEU A 149 -4.72 10.77 18.53
CA LEU A 149 -6.11 10.34 18.75
C LEU A 149 -6.30 9.63 20.09
N ASP A 150 -5.36 8.76 20.50
CA ASP A 150 -5.41 8.09 21.80
C ASP A 150 -5.33 9.06 22.98
N ALA A 151 -4.46 10.07 22.89
CA ALA A 151 -4.33 11.08 23.93
C ALA A 151 -5.63 11.88 24.08
N TRP A 152 -6.21 12.29 22.95
CA TRP A 152 -7.50 12.97 22.93
C TRP A 152 -8.63 12.08 23.47
N TRP A 153 -8.70 10.82 23.00
CA TRP A 153 -9.73 9.88 23.45
C TRP A 153 -9.68 9.64 24.94
N SER A 154 -8.49 9.47 25.51
CA SER A 154 -8.31 9.27 26.94
C SER A 154 -8.84 10.42 27.79
N LYS A 155 -8.80 11.65 27.26
CA LYS A 155 -9.34 12.86 27.93
C LYS A 155 -10.84 13.05 27.71
N ASN A 156 -11.34 12.66 26.54
CA ASN A 156 -12.69 13.01 26.10
C ASN A 156 -13.69 11.84 26.13
N LYS A 157 -13.23 10.61 26.41
CA LYS A 157 -14.15 9.48 26.52
C LYS A 157 -15.15 9.71 27.64
N LYS A 158 -16.43 9.77 27.29
CA LYS A 158 -17.50 9.87 28.27
C LYS A 158 -17.70 8.51 28.93
N ASN A 159 -17.65 8.46 30.27
CA ASN A 159 -18.03 7.28 31.02
C ASN A 159 -19.57 7.16 31.03
N LYS A 160 -20.16 6.85 29.87
CA LYS A 160 -21.59 6.51 29.81
C LYS A 160 -21.77 5.12 30.44
N LYS A 161 -22.70 5.01 31.40
CA LYS A 161 -23.20 3.68 31.83
C LYS A 161 -23.68 2.95 30.57
N ARG A 162 -23.16 1.75 30.35
CA ARG A 162 -23.56 0.90 29.23
C ARG A 162 -25.07 0.64 29.29
N THR A 163 -25.82 1.28 28.44
CA THR A 163 -27.27 1.07 28.30
C THR A 163 -27.60 -0.02 27.26
N ASN A 164 -26.65 -0.33 26.36
CA ASN A 164 -26.83 -1.30 25.30
C ASN A 164 -25.66 -2.29 25.26
N ASN A 165 -25.96 -3.58 24.95
CA ASN A 165 -24.96 -4.65 24.83
C ASN A 165 -24.14 -4.62 23.53
N VAL A 166 -24.15 -3.51 22.77
CA VAL A 166 -23.39 -3.38 21.53
C VAL A 166 -22.04 -2.75 21.83
N SER A 167 -20.97 -3.46 21.49
CA SER A 167 -19.60 -2.97 21.55
C SER A 167 -19.09 -2.72 20.13
N ILE A 168 -18.60 -1.50 19.85
CA ILE A 168 -17.98 -1.17 18.58
C ILE A 168 -16.47 -1.12 18.80
N CYS A 169 -15.72 -1.89 18.00
CA CYS A 169 -14.28 -1.83 17.96
C CYS A 169 -13.86 -0.96 16.77
N VAL A 170 -13.16 0.15 17.05
CA VAL A 170 -12.63 1.05 16.02
C VAL A 170 -11.14 0.76 15.87
N VAL A 171 -10.73 0.33 14.66
CA VAL A 171 -9.32 0.11 14.32
C VAL A 171 -8.80 1.36 13.62
N CYS A 172 -7.84 2.03 14.27
CA CYS A 172 -7.22 3.22 13.73
C CYS A 172 -5.86 2.87 13.12
N ASP A 173 -5.63 3.30 11.88
CA ASP A 173 -4.32 3.22 11.26
C ASP A 173 -3.37 4.29 11.83
N PRO A 174 -2.03 4.13 11.64
CA PRO A 174 -1.06 5.08 12.17
C PRO A 174 -1.22 6.52 11.66
N TYR A 175 -1.78 6.72 10.47
CA TYR A 175 -1.98 8.06 9.92
C TYR A 175 -3.12 8.78 10.64
N THR A 176 -4.27 8.14 10.78
CA THR A 176 -5.40 8.65 11.58
C THR A 176 -5.01 8.84 13.04
N GLN A 177 -4.15 7.96 13.58
CA GLN A 177 -3.71 8.03 14.96
C GLN A 177 -2.79 9.22 15.27
N TYR A 178 -1.84 9.53 14.36
CA TYR A 178 -0.74 10.43 14.66
C TYR A 178 -0.61 11.65 13.73
N TYR A 179 -1.15 11.59 12.51
CA TYR A 179 -1.03 12.67 11.53
C TYR A 179 -2.34 13.42 11.35
N ASP A 180 -3.41 12.72 11.06
CA ASP A 180 -4.73 13.32 10.81
C ASP A 180 -5.74 12.92 11.90
N ALA A 181 -5.40 13.26 13.15
CA ALA A 181 -6.20 12.92 14.30
C ALA A 181 -7.60 13.57 14.29
N GLU A 182 -7.80 14.67 13.55
CA GLU A 182 -9.09 15.37 13.48
C GLU A 182 -10.18 14.52 12.83
N ILE A 183 -9.83 13.74 11.80
CA ILE A 183 -10.77 12.77 11.19
C ILE A 183 -11.22 11.75 12.23
N GLY A 184 -10.26 11.16 12.97
CA GLY A 184 -10.56 10.20 14.02
C GLY A 184 -11.39 10.78 15.17
N LYS A 185 -11.09 12.01 15.59
CA LYS A 185 -11.84 12.74 16.61
C LYS A 185 -13.29 12.97 16.21
N SER A 186 -13.51 13.43 14.98
CA SER A 186 -14.85 13.66 14.42
C SER A 186 -15.65 12.38 14.37
N PHE A 187 -15.04 11.28 13.92
CA PHE A 187 -15.68 9.97 13.87
C PHE A 187 -16.03 9.44 15.26
N LEU A 188 -15.11 9.52 16.23
CA LEU A 188 -15.37 9.05 17.59
C LEU A 188 -16.40 9.93 18.31
N ALA A 189 -16.43 11.24 18.05
CA ALA A 189 -17.47 12.12 18.57
C ALA A 189 -18.87 11.77 18.03
N PHE A 190 -18.96 11.37 16.76
CA PHE A 190 -20.22 10.89 16.16
C PHE A 190 -20.74 9.60 16.81
N LEU A 191 -19.83 8.72 17.24
CA LEU A 191 -20.19 7.44 17.89
C LEU A 191 -20.55 7.58 19.39
N GLN A 192 -20.33 8.73 20.01
CA GLN A 192 -20.66 9.02 21.42
C GLN A 192 -22.11 9.51 21.60
#